data_edb440f49b787f6b12a6c88fffbe5ad1
#
_entry.id   edb440f49b787f6b12a6c88fffbe5ad1
#
_cell.length_a   1.000
_cell.length_b   1.000
_cell.length_c   1.000
_cell.angle_alpha   90.00
_cell.angle_beta   90.00
_cell.angle_gamma   90.00
#
_symmetry.space_group_name_H-M   'P 1'
#
loop_
_entity.id
_entity.type
_entity.pdbx_description
1 polymer ?
#
loop_
_entity_poly.entity_id
_entity_poly.type
_entity_poly.pdbx_seq_one_letter_code
_entity_poly.pdbx_strand_id
1 'polypeptide(L)'
;MTQATAAGLRLAALAVGALLAAPVLAQGRNDFDPDNTRLGFELRTRWGQVLDGVFRHYEGSVEHLPDGRQQVRLRMYTRDVEIVGHPRYSEWARSEQFFDADRYPVVTFTSRPYDPLLLYDGGTLEGALSIKGITRPRSPEVAP
;
A
#
# COMPACT_ATOMS: atom_id res chain seq x y z
N MET A 1 -18.89 4.26 19.17
CA MET A 1 -18.26 3.49 18.10
C MET A 1 -17.78 4.41 17.00
N THR A 2 -16.51 4.45 16.80
CA THR A 2 -15.91 5.23 15.73
C THR A 2 -16.05 4.48 14.42
N GLN A 3 -16.85 5.00 13.51
CA GLN A 3 -16.77 4.56 12.13
C GLN A 3 -15.62 5.30 11.47
N ALA A 4 -14.62 4.56 11.08
CA ALA A 4 -13.52 5.12 10.32
C ALA A 4 -13.76 4.87 8.84
N THR A 5 -13.62 5.91 8.06
CA THR A 5 -13.68 5.81 6.60
C THR A 5 -12.24 5.89 6.08
N ALA A 6 -11.82 4.90 5.34
CA ALA A 6 -10.51 4.95 4.68
C ALA A 6 -10.52 6.04 3.62
N ALA A 7 -9.67 7.02 3.77
CA ALA A 7 -9.63 8.18 2.88
C ALA A 7 -8.61 8.09 1.74
N GLY A 8 -7.72 7.10 1.76
CA GLY A 8 -6.78 6.91 0.66
C GLY A 8 -5.51 6.19 1.07
N LEU A 9 -4.90 5.56 0.11
CA LEU A 9 -3.59 4.93 0.20
C LEU A 9 -2.55 5.91 -0.32
N ARG A 10 -1.53 6.19 0.46
CA ARG A 10 -0.41 7.02 0.04
C ARG A 10 0.83 6.17 -0.17
N LEU A 11 1.43 6.32 -1.32
CA LEU A 11 2.73 5.74 -1.63
C LEU A 11 3.78 6.85 -1.58
N ALA A 12 4.69 6.76 -0.62
CA ALA A 12 5.72 7.77 -0.47
C ALA A 12 7.08 7.22 -0.93
N ALA A 13 7.74 8.00 -1.76
CA ALA A 13 9.12 7.89 -2.20
C ALA A 13 9.60 6.56 -2.78
N LEU A 14 10.00 6.61 -4.00
CA LEU A 14 10.53 5.49 -4.75
C LEU A 14 11.95 5.76 -5.21
N ALA A 15 12.88 5.03 -4.64
CA ALA A 15 14.15 4.82 -5.31
C ALA A 15 14.06 3.48 -6.04
N VAL A 16 13.74 3.52 -7.32
CA VAL A 16 13.86 2.33 -8.15
C VAL A 16 15.31 2.21 -8.55
N GLY A 17 16.06 1.45 -7.77
CA GLY A 17 17.40 1.04 -8.17
C GLY A 17 17.34 0.17 -9.42
N ALA A 18 18.31 0.33 -10.31
CA ALA A 18 18.43 -0.48 -11.51
C ALA A 18 18.39 -1.96 -11.16
N LEU A 19 17.39 -2.65 -11.65
CA LEU A 19 17.21 -4.07 -11.46
C LEU A 19 18.11 -4.84 -12.40
N LEU A 20 19.09 -5.47 -11.82
CA LEU A 20 19.76 -6.59 -12.44
C LEU A 20 18.77 -7.77 -12.44
N ALA A 21 18.40 -8.22 -13.62
CA ALA A 21 17.52 -9.36 -13.80
C ALA A 21 18.16 -10.62 -13.24
N ALA A 22 17.88 -10.92 -11.98
CA ALA A 22 18.11 -12.25 -11.44
C ALA A 22 16.82 -13.05 -11.61
N PRO A 23 16.88 -14.35 -11.96
CA PRO A 23 15.70 -15.19 -11.98
C PRO A 23 15.20 -15.31 -10.55
N VAL A 24 14.08 -14.63 -10.31
CA VAL A 24 13.50 -14.58 -8.97
C VAL A 24 12.56 -15.74 -8.82
N LEU A 25 12.94 -16.65 -7.93
CA LEU A 25 11.97 -17.52 -7.29
C LEU A 25 11.09 -16.64 -6.41
N ALA A 26 9.87 -16.50 -6.82
CA ALA A 26 8.94 -15.41 -6.57
C ALA A 26 8.34 -15.32 -5.16
N GLN A 27 9.01 -15.70 -4.10
CA GLN A 27 8.53 -15.48 -2.74
C GLN A 27 9.36 -14.40 -2.05
N GLY A 28 8.70 -13.31 -1.65
CA GLY A 28 9.31 -12.27 -0.87
C GLY A 28 10.06 -11.21 -1.67
N ARG A 29 9.73 -11.05 -2.96
CA ARG A 29 10.34 -9.98 -3.75
C ARG A 29 9.82 -8.63 -3.31
N ASN A 30 10.73 -7.75 -2.95
CA ASN A 30 10.42 -6.37 -2.66
C ASN A 30 11.33 -5.46 -3.50
N ASP A 31 10.76 -4.85 -4.54
CA ASP A 31 11.46 -3.92 -5.41
C ASP A 31 11.52 -2.51 -4.81
N PHE A 32 10.86 -2.29 -3.69
CA PHE A 32 10.84 -1.03 -2.99
C PHE A 32 11.83 -1.04 -1.83
N ASP A 33 12.67 -0.01 -1.77
CA ASP A 33 13.60 0.15 -0.67
C ASP A 33 12.83 0.53 0.61
N PRO A 34 12.88 -0.31 1.67
CA PRO A 34 12.15 -0.02 2.91
C PRO A 34 12.56 1.29 3.58
N ASP A 35 13.80 1.74 3.38
CA ASP A 35 14.29 2.99 3.97
C ASP A 35 13.72 4.23 3.27
N ASN A 36 13.30 4.07 2.02
CA ASN A 36 12.79 5.17 1.20
C ASN A 36 11.31 5.02 0.80
N THR A 37 10.64 3.99 1.30
CA THR A 37 9.26 3.70 0.92
C THR A 37 8.37 3.65 2.16
N ARG A 38 7.26 4.37 2.08
CA ARG A 38 6.23 4.32 3.10
C ARG A 38 4.90 4.02 2.44
N LEU A 39 4.26 2.94 2.86
CA LEU A 39 2.90 2.60 2.46
C LEU A 39 1.97 2.97 3.60
N GLY A 40 1.17 3.99 3.38
CA GLY A 40 0.29 4.51 4.40
C GLY A 40 -1.11 4.77 3.90
N PHE A 41 -1.99 5.03 4.83
CA PHE A 41 -3.37 5.41 4.57
C PHE A 41 -3.84 6.38 5.64
N GLU A 42 -4.87 7.15 5.31
CA GLU A 42 -5.53 8.01 6.26
C GLU A 42 -6.87 7.41 6.66
N LEU A 43 -7.17 7.44 7.95
CA LEU A 43 -8.48 7.15 8.48
C LEU A 43 -9.10 8.44 9.01
N ARG A 44 -10.32 8.69 8.61
CA ARG A 44 -11.08 9.82 9.14
C ARG A 44 -12.17 9.28 10.04
N THR A 45 -12.13 9.67 11.31
CA THR A 45 -13.17 9.28 12.26
C THR A 45 -14.44 10.09 12.02
N ARG A 46 -15.56 9.58 12.52
CA ARG A 46 -16.85 10.30 12.46
C ARG A 46 -16.81 11.66 13.15
N TRP A 47 -15.85 11.86 14.05
CA TRP A 47 -15.64 13.11 14.78
C TRP A 47 -14.71 14.09 14.05
N GLY A 48 -14.28 13.75 12.84
CA GLY A 48 -13.38 14.58 12.03
C GLY A 48 -11.90 14.43 12.36
N GLN A 49 -11.54 13.54 13.26
CA GLN A 49 -10.13 13.26 13.54
C GLN A 49 -9.51 12.48 12.38
N VAL A 50 -8.33 12.91 11.96
CA VAL A 50 -7.54 12.22 10.93
C VAL A 50 -6.46 11.40 11.61
N LEU A 51 -6.41 10.11 11.29
CA LEU A 51 -5.43 9.18 11.80
C LEU A 51 -4.57 8.66 10.64
N ASP A 52 -3.27 8.60 10.85
CA ASP A 52 -2.34 8.05 9.88
C ASP A 52 -2.07 6.59 10.19
N GLY A 53 -2.32 5.72 9.22
CA GLY A 53 -1.97 4.32 9.27
C GLY A 53 -0.76 4.02 8.41
N VAL A 54 0.02 3.03 8.80
CA VAL A 54 1.17 2.57 8.03
C VAL A 54 1.27 1.05 8.05
N PHE A 55 1.57 0.48 6.90
CA PHE A 55 1.92 -0.93 6.77
C PHE A 55 3.42 -1.09 6.99
N ARG A 56 3.79 -1.71 8.10
CA ARG A 56 5.21 -1.93 8.45
C ARG A 56 5.86 -3.02 7.63
N HIS A 57 5.07 -4.03 7.24
CA HIS A 57 5.55 -5.13 6.40
C HIS A 57 4.76 -5.18 5.11
N TYR A 58 5.47 -5.22 4.01
CA TYR A 58 4.92 -5.30 2.67
C TYR A 58 5.93 -5.91 1.71
N GLU A 59 5.42 -6.42 0.63
CA GLU A 59 6.19 -6.85 -0.53
C GLU A 59 5.65 -6.13 -1.75
N GLY A 60 6.52 -5.77 -2.66
CA GLY A 60 6.12 -5.09 -3.87
C GLY A 60 7.00 -5.43 -5.05
N SER A 61 6.41 -5.44 -6.22
CA SER A 61 7.12 -5.64 -7.47
C SER A 61 6.73 -4.59 -8.48
N VAL A 62 7.70 -4.19 -9.28
CA VAL A 62 7.51 -3.33 -10.44
C VAL A 62 7.77 -4.16 -11.70
N GLU A 63 6.75 -4.35 -12.50
CA GLU A 63 6.85 -5.05 -13.77
C GLU A 63 7.05 -4.03 -14.89
N HIS A 64 8.02 -4.30 -15.76
CA HIS A 64 8.27 -3.50 -16.95
C HIS A 64 7.53 -4.13 -18.12
N LEU A 65 6.61 -3.36 -18.72
CA LEU A 65 5.79 -3.83 -19.82
C LEU A 65 6.47 -3.60 -21.18
N PRO A 66 6.10 -4.39 -22.21
CA PRO A 66 6.74 -4.27 -23.54
C PRO A 66 6.58 -2.89 -24.19
N ASP A 67 5.54 -2.13 -23.84
CA ASP A 67 5.28 -0.79 -24.37
C ASP A 67 6.03 0.33 -23.63
N GLY A 68 6.89 -0.03 -22.66
CA GLY A 68 7.66 0.91 -21.85
C GLY A 68 6.96 1.41 -20.60
N ARG A 69 5.70 1.06 -20.38
CA ARG A 69 5.00 1.35 -19.13
C ARG A 69 5.39 0.37 -18.05
N GLN A 70 5.01 0.69 -16.83
CA GLN A 70 5.22 -0.15 -15.66
C GLN A 70 3.91 -0.49 -14.99
N GLN A 71 3.93 -1.55 -14.18
CA GLN A 71 2.81 -1.95 -13.35
C GLN A 71 3.33 -2.35 -11.98
N VAL A 72 2.71 -1.83 -10.93
CA VAL A 72 3.04 -2.13 -9.53
C VAL A 72 2.07 -3.17 -8.98
N ARG A 73 2.61 -4.10 -8.22
CA ARG A 73 1.84 -5.04 -7.40
C ARG A 73 2.36 -4.96 -5.97
N LEU A 74 1.45 -4.72 -5.03
CA LEU A 74 1.78 -4.61 -3.61
C LEU A 74 1.01 -5.65 -2.82
N ARG A 75 1.69 -6.23 -1.84
CA ARG A 75 1.09 -7.05 -0.78
C ARG A 75 1.47 -6.44 0.55
N MET A 76 0.48 -6.03 1.30
CA MET A 76 0.66 -5.36 2.59
C MET A 76 0.10 -6.25 3.68
N TYR A 77 0.91 -6.51 4.71
CA TYR A 77 0.53 -7.42 5.80
C TYR A 77 -0.21 -6.67 6.89
N THR A 78 -1.40 -7.12 7.19
CA THR A 78 -2.29 -6.45 8.14
C THR A 78 -1.91 -6.69 9.61
N ARG A 79 -1.19 -7.75 9.89
CA ARG A 79 -0.80 -8.12 11.27
C ARG A 79 0.06 -7.07 11.96
N ASP A 80 0.83 -6.31 11.21
CA ASP A 80 1.75 -5.29 11.69
C ASP A 80 1.33 -3.87 11.32
N VAL A 81 0.09 -3.70 10.89
CA VAL A 81 -0.44 -2.37 10.59
C VAL A 81 -0.44 -1.54 11.88
N GLU A 82 -0.05 -0.30 11.74
CA GLU A 82 0.07 0.63 12.86
C GLU A 82 -0.69 1.91 12.59
N ILE A 83 -1.46 2.36 13.57
CA ILE A 83 -2.00 3.70 13.59
C ILE A 83 -1.01 4.56 14.37
N VAL A 84 -0.34 5.46 13.70
CA VAL A 84 0.80 6.21 14.24
C VAL A 84 0.38 7.01 15.47
N GLY A 85 1.10 6.79 16.58
CA GLY A 85 0.84 7.47 17.85
C GLY A 85 -0.36 6.96 18.64
N HIS A 86 -1.04 5.92 18.18
CA HIS A 86 -2.26 5.42 18.81
C HIS A 86 -2.26 3.89 18.91
N PRO A 87 -1.58 3.30 19.93
CA PRO A 87 -1.48 1.84 20.04
C PRO A 87 -2.82 1.11 20.14
N ARG A 88 -3.80 1.71 20.80
CA ARG A 88 -5.15 1.12 20.91
C ARG A 88 -5.88 1.09 19.58
N TYR A 89 -5.72 2.12 18.77
CA TYR A 89 -6.27 2.13 17.42
C TYR A 89 -5.54 1.15 16.51
N SER A 90 -4.26 0.88 16.74
CA SER A 90 -3.53 -0.15 16.01
C SER A 90 -4.11 -1.54 16.27
N GLU A 91 -4.42 -1.87 17.53
CA GLU A 91 -5.10 -3.12 17.88
C GLU A 91 -6.48 -3.21 17.22
N TRP A 92 -7.24 -2.14 17.28
CA TRP A 92 -8.55 -2.07 16.63
C TRP A 92 -8.44 -2.27 15.12
N ALA A 93 -7.45 -1.64 14.48
CA ALA A 93 -7.24 -1.77 13.04
C ALA A 93 -6.96 -3.22 12.61
N ARG A 94 -6.29 -4.00 13.45
CA ARG A 94 -6.02 -5.43 13.19
C ARG A 94 -7.21 -6.33 13.50
N SER A 95 -8.17 -5.84 14.27
CA SER A 95 -9.32 -6.62 14.72
C SER A 95 -10.34 -6.87 13.61
N GLU A 96 -11.29 -7.76 13.89
CA GLU A 96 -12.42 -8.05 12.98
C GLU A 96 -13.22 -6.81 12.58
N GLN A 97 -13.17 -5.75 13.38
CA GLN A 97 -13.89 -4.52 13.11
C GLN A 97 -13.28 -3.69 11.99
N PHE A 98 -12.05 -3.98 11.60
CA PHE A 98 -11.41 -3.27 10.49
C PHE A 98 -10.76 -4.23 9.49
N PHE A 99 -9.45 -4.49 9.62
CA PHE A 99 -8.76 -5.37 8.66
C PHE A 99 -9.01 -6.85 8.89
N ASP A 100 -9.38 -7.26 10.08
CA ASP A 100 -9.53 -8.66 10.45
C ASP A 100 -8.28 -9.48 10.06
N ALA A 101 -7.16 -9.12 10.66
CA ALA A 101 -5.83 -9.61 10.26
C ALA A 101 -5.69 -11.14 10.38
N ASP A 102 -6.39 -11.77 11.31
CA ASP A 102 -6.33 -13.22 11.49
C ASP A 102 -6.98 -13.96 10.31
N ARG A 103 -8.06 -13.41 9.76
CA ARG A 103 -8.76 -14.01 8.61
C ARG A 103 -8.26 -13.50 7.27
N TYR A 104 -7.80 -12.25 7.23
CA TYR A 104 -7.36 -11.57 6.01
C TYR A 104 -5.97 -10.95 6.25
N PRO A 105 -4.93 -11.78 6.24
CA PRO A 105 -3.59 -11.31 6.59
C PRO A 105 -2.95 -10.37 5.58
N VAL A 106 -3.53 -10.25 4.38
CA VAL A 106 -2.92 -9.49 3.29
C VAL A 106 -3.93 -8.56 2.64
N VAL A 107 -3.51 -7.30 2.45
CA VAL A 107 -4.14 -6.34 1.55
C VAL A 107 -3.32 -6.28 0.27
N THR A 108 -3.95 -6.33 -0.88
CA THR A 108 -3.25 -6.26 -2.17
C THR A 108 -3.63 -5.02 -2.95
N PHE A 109 -2.68 -4.47 -3.67
CA PHE A 109 -2.92 -3.43 -4.65
C PHE A 109 -2.23 -3.78 -5.96
N THR A 110 -2.97 -3.70 -7.06
CA THR A 110 -2.43 -3.89 -8.40
C THR A 110 -2.75 -2.65 -9.22
N SER A 111 -1.71 -1.93 -9.66
CA SER A 111 -1.91 -0.75 -10.46
C SER A 111 -2.32 -1.09 -11.90
N ARG A 112 -2.96 -0.12 -12.55
CA ARG A 112 -2.99 -0.09 -14.00
C ARG A 112 -1.57 0.22 -14.52
N PRO A 113 -1.28 -0.12 -15.78
CA PRO A 113 -0.05 0.35 -16.40
C PRO A 113 0.07 1.87 -16.37
N TYR A 114 1.26 2.36 -16.04
CA TYR A 114 1.53 3.78 -15.90
C TYR A 114 2.88 4.15 -16.51
N ASP A 115 3.07 5.44 -16.79
CA ASP A 115 4.34 5.97 -17.25
C ASP A 115 5.36 5.93 -16.11
N PRO A 116 6.59 5.42 -16.36
CA PRO A 116 7.63 5.35 -15.32
C PRO A 116 7.94 6.68 -14.62
N LEU A 117 7.75 7.81 -15.30
CA LEU A 117 7.98 9.13 -14.71
C LEU A 117 7.05 9.43 -13.54
N LEU A 118 5.90 8.76 -13.46
CA LEU A 118 4.97 8.94 -12.34
C LEU A 118 5.63 8.71 -10.99
N LEU A 119 6.53 7.74 -10.90
CA LEU A 119 7.21 7.39 -9.65
C LEU A 119 8.26 8.43 -9.24
N TYR A 120 8.74 9.24 -10.17
CA TYR A 120 9.71 10.31 -9.91
C TYR A 120 9.03 11.66 -9.69
N ASP A 121 8.03 11.96 -10.50
CA ASP A 121 7.38 13.26 -10.51
C ASP A 121 6.24 13.34 -9.49
N GLY A 122 5.78 12.18 -9.01
CA GLY A 122 4.59 12.09 -8.22
C GLY A 122 3.32 12.16 -9.03
N GLY A 123 2.20 11.89 -8.41
CA GLY A 123 0.90 11.93 -9.06
C GLY A 123 -0.03 10.86 -8.51
N THR A 124 -1.04 10.52 -9.28
CA THR A 124 -2.05 9.53 -8.90
C THR A 124 -1.82 8.22 -9.63
N LEU A 125 -1.77 7.13 -8.88
CA LEU A 125 -1.61 5.80 -9.41
C LEU A 125 -2.95 5.06 -9.35
N GLU A 126 -3.55 4.81 -10.50
CA GLU A 126 -4.82 4.09 -10.57
C GLU A 126 -4.62 2.59 -10.43
N GLY A 127 -5.53 1.92 -9.75
CA GLY A 127 -5.47 0.47 -9.63
C GLY A 127 -6.62 -0.12 -8.84
N ALA A 128 -6.47 -1.38 -8.46
CA ALA A 128 -7.42 -2.15 -7.70
C ALA A 128 -6.85 -2.53 -6.33
N LEU A 129 -7.58 -2.18 -5.29
CA LEU A 129 -7.26 -2.49 -3.90
C LEU A 129 -8.20 -3.56 -3.37
N SER A 130 -7.63 -4.63 -2.85
CA SER A 130 -8.40 -5.72 -2.21
C SER A 130 -8.19 -5.71 -0.71
N ILE A 131 -9.28 -5.51 0.01
CA ILE A 131 -9.34 -5.55 1.48
C ILE A 131 -10.45 -6.50 1.89
N LYS A 132 -10.15 -7.45 2.78
CA LYS A 132 -11.14 -8.42 3.29
C LYS A 132 -11.89 -9.15 2.18
N GLY A 133 -11.19 -9.51 1.10
CA GLY A 133 -11.76 -10.19 -0.05
C GLY A 133 -12.61 -9.32 -0.98
N ILE A 134 -12.69 -8.01 -0.73
CA ILE A 134 -13.43 -7.06 -1.54
C ILE A 134 -12.47 -6.21 -2.34
N THR A 135 -12.59 -6.25 -3.65
CA THR A 135 -11.75 -5.49 -4.58
C THR A 135 -12.49 -4.27 -5.08
N ARG A 136 -11.87 -3.11 -4.96
CA ARG A 136 -12.41 -1.83 -5.42
C ARG A 136 -11.36 -1.01 -6.15
N PRO A 137 -11.78 -0.19 -7.14
CA PRO A 137 -10.87 0.79 -7.74
C PRO A 137 -10.41 1.81 -6.70
N ARG A 138 -9.13 2.12 -6.71
CA ARG A 138 -8.53 3.15 -5.87
C ARG A 138 -7.43 3.87 -6.63
N SER A 139 -7.20 5.10 -6.26
CA SER A 139 -6.22 5.96 -6.90
C SER A 139 -5.31 6.60 -5.84
N PRO A 140 -4.39 5.82 -5.25
CA PRO A 140 -3.45 6.35 -4.28
C PRO A 140 -2.56 7.42 -4.88
N GLU A 141 -2.14 8.35 -4.03
CA GLU A 141 -1.17 9.37 -4.38
C GLU A 141 0.25 8.84 -4.21
N VAL A 142 1.07 9.14 -5.19
CA VAL A 142 2.52 8.89 -5.16
C VAL A 142 3.20 10.22 -4.88
N ALA A 143 3.96 10.28 -3.79
CA ALA A 143 4.78 11.45 -3.49
C ALA A 143 6.01 11.48 -4.39
N PRO A 144 6.46 12.68 -4.84
CA PRO A 144 7.67 12.83 -5.63
C PRO A 144 8.94 12.50 -4.84
#